data_adba8b79bf735a0e9ec3e21b354a4f80
#
_entry.id   adba8b79bf735a0e9ec3e21b354a4f80
#
_cell.length_a   1.000
_cell.length_b   1.000
_cell.length_c   1.000
_cell.angle_alpha   90.00
_cell.angle_beta   90.00
_cell.angle_gamma   90.00
#
_symmetry.space_group_name_H-M   'P 1'
#
loop_
_entity.id
_entity.type
_entity.pdbx_description
1 polymer ?
#
loop_
_entity_poly.entity_id
_entity_poly.type
_entity_poly.pdbx_seq_one_letter_code
_entity_poly.pdbx_strand_id
1 'polypeptide(L)'
;YGVGRITKEQESISGDNYSVLCENGQFVFCLSDGMGSGIEANRESETVVELFEQFLRAGFPRIMAARMINSMLLLQPKEGMFSTFDVASINLYTGVCSFLKGGASPTFLRRDTWVEVVESTSLAAGLVSQTDFDTTTKKLYDGDYLVMMTDGVLDALPGDRTEQMKQLLLEVKNSEPREFARELLER
;
A
#
# COMPACT_ATOMS: atom_id res chain seq x y z
N TYR A 1 -12.23 0.25 7.93
CA TYR A 1 -11.56 0.09 6.64
C TYR A 1 -12.34 -0.84 5.70
N GLY A 2 -12.09 -0.72 4.42
CA GLY A 2 -12.61 -1.61 3.38
C GLY A 2 -11.50 -2.04 2.43
N VAL A 3 -11.62 -3.25 1.89
CA VAL A 3 -10.68 -3.80 0.90
C VAL A 3 -11.49 -4.30 -0.29
N GLY A 4 -11.07 -3.89 -1.47
CA GLY A 4 -11.51 -4.45 -2.74
C GLY A 4 -10.36 -5.18 -3.43
N ARG A 5 -10.62 -6.28 -4.09
CA ARG A 5 -9.61 -7.06 -4.83
C ARG A 5 -10.19 -7.49 -6.18
N ILE A 6 -9.41 -7.30 -7.23
CA ILE A 6 -9.68 -7.86 -8.55
C ILE A 6 -8.48 -8.71 -8.94
N THR A 7 -8.75 -9.91 -9.44
CA THR A 7 -7.73 -10.81 -9.96
C THR A 7 -7.82 -10.78 -11.49
N LYS A 8 -6.69 -10.79 -12.20
CA LYS A 8 -6.66 -10.87 -13.68
C LYS A 8 -7.36 -12.14 -14.14
N GLU A 9 -8.11 -12.07 -15.24
CA GLU A 9 -8.96 -13.18 -15.76
C GLU A 9 -8.25 -14.53 -15.96
N GLN A 10 -6.92 -14.51 -16.12
CA GLN A 10 -6.11 -15.72 -16.34
C GLN A 10 -5.37 -16.21 -15.09
N GLU A 11 -5.53 -15.54 -13.95
CA GLU A 11 -4.83 -15.86 -12.72
C GLU A 11 -5.81 -16.27 -11.62
N SER A 12 -5.48 -17.33 -10.91
CA SER A 12 -6.29 -17.79 -9.78
C SER A 12 -5.98 -17.03 -8.46
N ILE A 13 -4.83 -16.35 -8.40
CA ILE A 13 -4.31 -15.69 -7.20
C ILE A 13 -3.66 -14.37 -7.61
N SER A 14 -3.98 -13.28 -6.87
CA SER A 14 -3.32 -11.98 -7.03
C SER A 14 -1.92 -12.00 -6.39
N GLY A 15 -0.96 -11.28 -6.99
CA GLY A 15 0.35 -11.01 -6.43
C GLY A 15 0.36 -10.07 -5.22
N ASP A 16 -0.77 -9.40 -4.97
CA ASP A 16 -0.90 -8.40 -3.91
C ASP A 16 -1.28 -9.01 -2.58
N ASN A 17 -0.71 -8.51 -1.51
CA ASN A 17 -1.11 -8.83 -0.14
C ASN A 17 -1.15 -7.58 0.74
N TYR A 18 -1.92 -7.66 1.82
CA TYR A 18 -2.02 -6.58 2.79
C TYR A 18 -2.11 -7.11 4.21
N SER A 19 -1.71 -6.29 5.17
CA SER A 19 -1.98 -6.52 6.59
C SER A 19 -2.54 -5.27 7.25
N VAL A 20 -3.30 -5.49 8.34
CA VAL A 20 -3.88 -4.42 9.15
C VAL A 20 -3.59 -4.71 10.61
N LEU A 21 -2.92 -3.78 11.26
CA LEU A 21 -2.62 -3.85 12.69
C LEU A 21 -3.26 -2.66 13.41
N CYS A 22 -4.00 -2.93 14.48
CA CYS A 22 -4.56 -1.90 15.32
C CYS A 22 -4.15 -2.15 16.78
N GLU A 23 -3.12 -1.47 17.23
CA GLU A 23 -2.57 -1.62 18.58
C GLU A 23 -2.11 -0.28 19.15
N ASN A 24 -2.27 -0.10 20.45
CA ASN A 24 -1.76 1.06 21.19
C ASN A 24 -2.15 2.43 20.60
N GLY A 25 -3.38 2.54 20.05
CA GLY A 25 -3.85 3.77 19.41
C GLY A 25 -3.20 4.08 18.06
N GLN A 26 -2.52 3.11 17.48
CA GLN A 26 -2.00 3.15 16.12
C GLN A 26 -2.83 2.21 15.22
N PHE A 27 -3.24 2.70 14.08
CA PHE A 27 -3.79 1.89 13.01
C PHE A 27 -2.77 1.85 11.86
N VAL A 28 -2.25 0.66 11.57
CA VAL A 28 -1.23 0.49 10.54
C VAL A 28 -1.79 -0.39 9.43
N PHE A 29 -1.74 0.12 8.22
CA PHE A 29 -2.07 -0.60 7.01
C PHE A 29 -0.79 -0.79 6.18
N CYS A 30 -0.49 -2.02 5.79
CA CYS A 30 0.62 -2.37 4.91
C CYS A 30 0.06 -3.05 3.66
N LEU A 31 0.44 -2.55 2.50
CA LEU A 31 0.14 -3.12 1.19
C LEU A 31 1.45 -3.44 0.48
N SER A 32 1.53 -4.61 -0.14
CA SER A 32 2.69 -5.06 -0.88
C SER A 32 2.26 -5.80 -2.14
N ASP A 33 2.93 -5.51 -3.24
CA ASP A 33 2.77 -6.17 -4.52
C ASP A 33 4.08 -6.90 -4.85
N GLY A 34 4.00 -8.21 -5.02
CA GLY A 34 5.14 -9.06 -5.36
C GLY A 34 5.42 -9.03 -6.86
N MET A 35 6.70 -9.15 -7.21
CA MET A 35 7.12 -9.08 -8.61
C MET A 35 6.59 -10.23 -9.45
N GLY A 36 6.02 -9.88 -10.60
CA GLY A 36 5.47 -10.84 -11.57
C GLY A 36 4.01 -11.16 -11.33
N SER A 37 3.63 -12.43 -11.38
CA SER A 37 2.24 -12.84 -11.24
C SER A 37 2.09 -14.24 -10.65
N GLY A 38 0.89 -14.56 -10.17
CA GLY A 38 0.54 -15.87 -9.66
C GLY A 38 1.11 -16.20 -8.29
N ILE A 39 1.36 -17.50 -8.05
CA ILE A 39 1.68 -18.02 -6.72
C ILE A 39 3.01 -17.49 -6.17
N GLU A 40 4.02 -17.26 -7.00
CA GLU A 40 5.34 -16.80 -6.55
C GLU A 40 5.27 -15.35 -6.08
N ALA A 41 4.67 -14.45 -6.89
CA ALA A 41 4.44 -13.06 -6.50
C ALA A 41 3.58 -12.95 -5.24
N ASN A 42 2.54 -13.77 -5.13
CA ASN A 42 1.68 -13.82 -3.95
C ASN A 42 2.46 -14.21 -2.69
N ARG A 43 3.30 -15.25 -2.73
CA ARG A 43 4.11 -15.67 -1.57
C ARG A 43 5.12 -14.62 -1.15
N GLU A 44 5.67 -13.90 -2.12
CA GLU A 44 6.65 -12.84 -1.85
C GLU A 44 5.99 -11.68 -1.11
N SER A 45 4.91 -11.14 -1.63
CA SER A 45 4.18 -10.05 -0.99
C SER A 45 3.56 -10.47 0.35
N GLU A 46 3.06 -11.72 0.47
CA GLU A 46 2.57 -12.29 1.73
C GLU A 46 3.67 -12.31 2.79
N THR A 47 4.87 -12.80 2.41
CA THR A 47 6.03 -12.80 3.30
C THR A 47 6.40 -11.41 3.77
N VAL A 48 6.37 -10.42 2.87
CA VAL A 48 6.67 -9.02 3.20
C VAL A 48 5.69 -8.47 4.24
N VAL A 49 4.38 -8.62 4.02
CA VAL A 49 3.38 -8.07 4.95
C VAL A 49 3.35 -8.79 6.28
N GLU A 50 3.54 -10.12 6.30
CA GLU A 50 3.61 -10.91 7.54
C GLU A 50 4.83 -10.56 8.39
N LEU A 51 6.01 -10.49 7.79
CA LEU A 51 7.24 -10.11 8.48
C LEU A 51 7.16 -8.69 9.02
N PHE A 52 6.61 -7.76 8.23
CA PHE A 52 6.42 -6.41 8.70
C PHE A 52 5.54 -6.34 9.94
N GLU A 53 4.41 -7.04 9.91
CA GLU A 53 3.53 -7.13 11.07
C GLU A 53 4.23 -7.75 12.29
N GLN A 54 4.98 -8.85 12.10
CA GLN A 54 5.74 -9.48 13.18
C GLN A 54 6.79 -8.56 13.79
N PHE A 55 7.53 -7.81 12.96
CA PHE A 55 8.50 -6.83 13.46
C PHE A 55 7.83 -5.71 14.25
N LEU A 56 6.68 -5.21 13.79
CA LEU A 56 5.94 -4.20 14.55
C LEU A 56 5.45 -4.72 15.90
N ARG A 57 4.88 -5.93 15.94
CA ARG A 57 4.46 -6.59 17.19
C ARG A 57 5.63 -6.83 18.14
N ALA A 58 6.82 -7.07 17.61
CA ALA A 58 8.05 -7.19 18.39
C ALA A 58 8.62 -5.83 18.84
N GLY A 59 7.99 -4.70 18.48
CA GLY A 59 8.38 -3.36 18.90
C GLY A 59 9.44 -2.70 18.02
N PHE A 60 9.75 -3.24 16.85
CA PHE A 60 10.70 -2.60 15.95
C PHE A 60 10.10 -1.33 15.32
N PRO A 61 10.89 -0.24 15.19
CA PRO A 61 10.49 0.91 14.40
C PRO A 61 10.21 0.53 12.95
N ARG A 62 9.17 1.10 12.33
CA ARG A 62 8.73 0.80 10.96
C ARG A 62 9.84 0.84 9.91
N ILE A 63 10.69 1.88 9.98
CA ILE A 63 11.82 2.02 9.03
C ILE A 63 12.85 0.89 9.21
N MET A 64 13.07 0.43 10.44
CA MET A 64 13.97 -0.70 10.70
C MET A 64 13.38 -2.00 10.18
N ALA A 65 12.07 -2.24 10.40
CA ALA A 65 11.36 -3.39 9.86
C ALA A 65 11.48 -3.43 8.32
N ALA A 66 11.23 -2.31 7.63
CA ALA A 66 11.36 -2.20 6.19
C ALA A 66 12.79 -2.49 5.69
N ARG A 67 13.81 -1.96 6.37
CA ARG A 67 15.23 -2.22 6.02
C ARG A 67 15.61 -3.69 6.23
N MET A 68 15.12 -4.33 7.27
CA MET A 68 15.35 -5.76 7.52
C MET A 68 14.70 -6.61 6.43
N ILE A 69 13.46 -6.30 6.04
CA ILE A 69 12.76 -6.97 4.93
C ILE A 69 13.53 -6.77 3.62
N ASN A 70 13.98 -5.55 3.30
CA ASN A 70 14.81 -5.30 2.13
C ASN A 70 16.06 -6.19 2.10
N SER A 71 16.77 -6.28 3.23
CA SER A 71 17.95 -7.13 3.35
C SER A 71 17.64 -8.61 3.18
N MET A 72 16.50 -9.07 3.68
CA MET A 72 16.06 -10.46 3.53
C MET A 72 15.73 -10.81 2.08
N LEU A 73 15.04 -9.93 1.36
CA LEU A 73 14.72 -10.14 -0.06
C LEU A 73 15.98 -10.22 -0.91
N LEU A 74 17.00 -9.38 -0.64
CA LEU A 74 18.28 -9.42 -1.31
C LEU A 74 19.10 -10.71 -1.09
N LEU A 75 18.88 -11.38 0.05
CA LEU A 75 19.58 -12.63 0.38
C LEU A 75 18.87 -13.88 -0.18
N GLN A 76 17.73 -13.73 -0.81
CA GLN A 76 17.02 -14.85 -1.43
C GLN A 76 17.83 -15.41 -2.62
N PRO A 77 17.89 -16.74 -2.77
CA PRO A 77 18.69 -17.38 -3.80
C PRO A 77 18.17 -17.18 -5.24
N LYS A 78 16.95 -16.72 -5.40
CA LYS A 78 16.36 -16.36 -6.70
C LYS A 78 16.68 -14.90 -7.00
N GLU A 79 17.35 -14.65 -8.12
CA GLU A 79 17.56 -13.30 -8.64
C GLU A 79 16.21 -12.65 -9.02
N GLY A 80 16.05 -11.37 -8.64
CA GLY A 80 14.90 -10.57 -9.04
C GLY A 80 13.68 -10.66 -8.13
N MET A 81 13.81 -11.16 -6.92
CA MET A 81 12.76 -11.07 -5.91
C MET A 81 12.74 -9.65 -5.34
N PHE A 82 11.73 -8.88 -5.68
CA PHE A 82 11.48 -7.58 -5.09
C PHE A 82 9.98 -7.32 -4.99
N SER A 83 9.60 -6.57 -3.98
CA SER A 83 8.20 -6.28 -3.70
C SER A 83 8.02 -4.80 -3.38
N THR A 84 6.89 -4.25 -3.75
CA THR A 84 6.53 -2.91 -3.33
C THR A 84 6.25 -2.89 -1.83
N PHE A 85 6.43 -1.73 -1.22
CA PHE A 85 6.22 -1.55 0.19
C PHE A 85 5.49 -0.24 0.44
N ASP A 86 4.21 -0.33 0.77
CA ASP A 86 3.35 0.82 1.02
C ASP A 86 2.72 0.71 2.40
N VAL A 87 3.08 1.63 3.30
CA VAL A 87 2.60 1.63 4.68
C VAL A 87 2.01 2.97 5.03
N ALA A 88 0.79 2.94 5.55
CA ALA A 88 0.17 4.07 6.23
C ALA A 88 -0.03 3.73 7.72
N SER A 89 0.45 4.59 8.59
CA SER A 89 0.29 4.44 10.04
C SER A 89 -0.38 5.68 10.62
N ILE A 90 -1.57 5.50 11.13
CA ILE A 90 -2.42 6.56 11.66
C ILE A 90 -2.39 6.52 13.19
N ASN A 91 -2.00 7.62 13.80
CA ASN A 91 -2.19 7.82 15.24
C ASN A 91 -3.65 8.22 15.47
N LEU A 92 -4.42 7.34 16.11
CA LEU A 92 -5.87 7.52 16.31
C LEU A 92 -6.22 8.65 17.29
N TYR A 93 -5.29 9.07 18.12
CA TYR A 93 -5.50 10.19 19.05
C TYR A 93 -5.27 11.55 18.39
N THR A 94 -4.27 11.60 17.50
CA THR A 94 -3.87 12.85 16.85
C THR A 94 -4.33 12.98 15.42
N GLY A 95 -4.74 11.90 14.76
CA GLY A 95 -5.04 11.87 13.34
C GLY A 95 -3.82 12.09 12.43
N VAL A 96 -2.61 12.05 12.97
CA VAL A 96 -1.39 12.13 12.14
C VAL A 96 -1.18 10.78 11.47
N CYS A 97 -1.13 10.79 10.15
CA CYS A 97 -0.78 9.65 9.32
C CYS A 97 0.66 9.78 8.83
N SER A 98 1.46 8.78 9.09
CA SER A 98 2.84 8.68 8.57
C SER A 98 2.88 7.61 7.49
N PHE A 99 3.44 7.96 6.34
CA PHE A 99 3.65 7.05 5.21
C PHE A 99 5.08 6.57 5.17
N LEU A 100 5.26 5.33 4.74
CA LEU A 100 6.54 4.72 4.42
C LEU A 100 6.35 3.96 3.11
N LYS A 101 7.02 4.40 2.05
CA LYS A 101 6.81 3.87 0.70
C LYS A 101 8.12 3.42 0.09
N GLY A 102 8.07 2.31 -0.68
CA GLY A 102 9.17 1.74 -1.44
C GLY A 102 8.65 1.13 -2.75
N GLY A 103 8.87 1.80 -3.89
CA GLY A 103 8.39 1.37 -5.20
C GLY A 103 6.87 1.28 -5.33
N ALA A 104 6.14 1.86 -4.39
CA ALA A 104 4.69 1.73 -4.28
C ALA A 104 3.96 2.77 -5.12
N SER A 105 2.78 2.38 -5.61
CA SER A 105 1.85 3.25 -6.32
C SER A 105 1.44 4.47 -5.47
N PRO A 106 0.97 5.55 -6.10
CA PRO A 106 0.45 6.71 -5.38
C PRO A 106 -0.65 6.34 -4.39
N THR A 107 -0.62 6.96 -3.22
CA THR A 107 -1.70 6.91 -2.22
C THR A 107 -2.51 8.19 -2.31
N PHE A 108 -3.82 8.07 -2.29
CA PHE A 108 -4.73 9.19 -2.44
C PHE A 108 -5.39 9.53 -1.10
N LEU A 109 -5.42 10.80 -0.78
CA LEU A 109 -6.14 11.35 0.36
C LEU A 109 -7.29 12.22 -0.17
N ARG A 110 -8.52 11.65 -0.14
CA ARG A 110 -9.73 12.36 -0.54
C ARG A 110 -10.29 13.16 0.63
N ARG A 111 -10.56 14.45 0.39
CA ARG A 111 -11.21 15.38 1.31
C ARG A 111 -12.32 16.10 0.58
N ASP A 112 -13.55 15.95 1.00
CA ASP A 112 -14.71 16.60 0.40
C ASP A 112 -14.66 16.72 -1.14
N THR A 113 -14.10 17.82 -1.63
CA THR A 113 -14.10 18.22 -3.05
C THR A 113 -12.74 18.13 -3.71
N TRP A 114 -11.71 17.64 -3.03
CA TRP A 114 -10.36 17.56 -3.59
C TRP A 114 -9.62 16.29 -3.13
N VAL A 115 -8.61 15.91 -3.90
CA VAL A 115 -7.78 14.73 -3.63
C VAL A 115 -6.32 15.14 -3.63
N GLU A 116 -5.64 14.86 -2.53
CA GLU A 116 -4.19 14.98 -2.40
C GLU A 116 -3.53 13.66 -2.75
N VAL A 117 -2.34 13.71 -3.37
CA VAL A 117 -1.57 12.52 -3.75
C VAL A 117 -0.29 12.44 -2.93
N VAL A 118 0.00 11.27 -2.41
CA VAL A 118 1.26 10.92 -1.75
C VAL A 118 2.01 9.97 -2.66
N GLU A 119 3.03 10.48 -3.33
CA GLU A 119 3.87 9.71 -4.26
C GLU A 119 5.13 9.19 -3.59
N SER A 120 5.75 8.21 -4.24
CA SER A 120 7.05 7.67 -3.89
C SER A 120 7.97 7.68 -5.10
N THR A 121 9.22 8.04 -4.87
CA THR A 121 10.30 7.95 -5.87
C THR A 121 11.32 6.86 -5.51
N SER A 122 11.17 6.26 -4.33
CA SER A 122 12.05 5.19 -3.86
C SER A 122 11.82 3.88 -4.60
N LEU A 123 12.86 3.06 -4.65
CA LEU A 123 12.82 1.74 -5.26
C LEU A 123 12.07 0.73 -4.37
N ALA A 124 11.53 -0.32 -4.99
CA ALA A 124 10.95 -1.45 -4.29
C ALA A 124 11.98 -2.17 -3.40
N ALA A 125 11.51 -2.81 -2.34
CA ALA A 125 12.35 -3.60 -1.45
C ALA A 125 12.91 -4.83 -2.19
N GLY A 126 14.19 -5.12 -1.98
CA GLY A 126 14.90 -6.23 -2.63
C GLY A 126 15.66 -5.84 -3.90
N LEU A 127 15.52 -4.61 -4.42
CA LEU A 127 16.24 -4.17 -5.62
C LEU A 127 17.68 -3.74 -5.35
N VAL A 128 17.90 -3.03 -4.26
CA VAL A 128 19.24 -2.50 -3.92
C VAL A 128 19.51 -2.64 -2.43
N SER A 129 20.80 -2.76 -2.08
CA SER A 129 21.23 -3.00 -0.69
C SER A 129 20.95 -1.81 0.25
N GLN A 130 20.94 -0.60 -0.27
CA GLN A 130 20.61 0.60 0.48
C GLN A 130 19.38 1.26 -0.18
N THR A 131 18.20 0.85 0.26
CA THR A 131 16.96 1.50 -0.14
C THR A 131 16.63 2.58 0.88
N ASP A 132 16.56 3.82 0.41
CA ASP A 132 15.98 4.93 1.18
C ASP A 132 14.48 4.95 0.88
N PHE A 133 13.70 4.43 1.82
CA PHE A 133 12.25 4.49 1.73
C PHE A 133 11.76 5.92 1.92
N ASP A 134 10.85 6.37 1.06
CA ASP A 134 10.22 7.67 1.21
C ASP A 134 9.33 7.71 2.45
N THR A 135 9.51 8.74 3.26
CA THR A 135 8.70 8.98 4.44
C THR A 135 8.07 10.37 4.40
N THR A 136 6.78 10.43 4.62
CA THR A 136 6.04 11.69 4.72
C THR A 136 4.94 11.59 5.77
N THR A 137 4.40 12.73 6.18
CA THR A 137 3.31 12.79 7.15
C THR A 137 2.20 13.70 6.67
N LYS A 138 0.96 13.30 6.94
CA LYS A 138 -0.24 14.11 6.68
C LYS A 138 -1.13 14.11 7.92
N LYS A 139 -1.86 15.19 8.11
CA LYS A 139 -2.93 15.26 9.11
C LYS A 139 -4.22 14.79 8.46
N LEU A 140 -4.86 13.78 9.05
CA LEU A 140 -6.20 13.33 8.69
C LEU A 140 -7.24 13.98 9.58
N TYR A 141 -8.40 14.22 9.02
CA TYR A 141 -9.58 14.75 9.70
C TYR A 141 -10.76 13.80 9.54
N ASP A 142 -11.78 14.00 10.35
CA ASP A 142 -13.03 13.25 10.21
C ASP A 142 -13.65 13.47 8.82
N GLY A 143 -14.07 12.38 8.18
CA GLY A 143 -14.56 12.39 6.80
C GLY A 143 -13.49 12.23 5.71
N ASP A 144 -12.19 12.27 6.03
CA ASP A 144 -11.14 11.98 5.06
C ASP A 144 -11.12 10.48 4.69
N TYR A 145 -10.85 10.18 3.41
CA TYR A 145 -10.60 8.82 2.92
C TYR A 145 -9.15 8.68 2.49
N LEU A 146 -8.44 7.75 3.11
CA LEU A 146 -7.12 7.34 2.65
C LEU A 146 -7.28 6.11 1.75
N VAL A 147 -6.86 6.21 0.50
CA VAL A 147 -7.00 5.16 -0.51
C VAL A 147 -5.62 4.73 -0.97
N MET A 148 -5.25 3.50 -0.65
CA MET A 148 -4.02 2.84 -1.07
C MET A 148 -4.38 1.78 -2.11
N MET A 149 -3.54 1.61 -3.13
CA MET A 149 -3.76 0.65 -4.20
C MET A 149 -2.46 0.15 -4.80
N THR A 150 -2.50 -1.00 -5.44
CA THR A 150 -1.41 -1.51 -6.25
C THR A 150 -1.48 -0.94 -7.67
N ASP A 151 -0.42 -1.10 -8.45
CA ASP A 151 -0.32 -0.55 -9.81
C ASP A 151 -1.40 -1.12 -10.76
N GLY A 152 -1.82 -2.36 -10.56
CA GLY A 152 -2.85 -2.99 -11.36
C GLY A 152 -4.16 -2.22 -11.43
N VAL A 153 -4.52 -1.47 -10.37
CA VAL A 153 -5.70 -0.60 -10.37
C VAL A 153 -5.48 0.64 -11.22
N LEU A 154 -4.32 1.28 -11.10
CA LEU A 154 -3.97 2.45 -11.88
C LEU A 154 -3.73 2.12 -13.35
N ASP A 155 -3.14 0.96 -13.64
CA ASP A 155 -2.83 0.50 -14.99
C ASP A 155 -4.08 0.21 -15.82
N ALA A 156 -5.21 -0.01 -15.17
CA ALA A 156 -6.51 -0.14 -15.86
C ALA A 156 -7.04 1.20 -16.41
N LEU A 157 -6.51 2.33 -15.93
CA LEU A 157 -6.98 3.66 -16.34
C LEU A 157 -6.25 4.16 -17.59
N PRO A 158 -6.95 4.76 -18.55
CA PRO A 158 -6.34 5.36 -19.74
C PRO A 158 -5.73 6.75 -19.43
N GLY A 159 -4.79 7.20 -20.24
CA GLY A 159 -4.24 8.56 -20.20
C GLY A 159 -3.46 8.89 -18.92
N ASP A 160 -3.73 10.05 -18.32
CA ASP A 160 -3.15 10.44 -17.03
C ASP A 160 -3.87 9.73 -15.90
N ARG A 161 -3.31 8.60 -15.50
CA ARG A 161 -3.87 7.67 -14.50
C ARG A 161 -4.13 8.33 -13.15
N THR A 162 -3.21 9.20 -12.73
CA THR A 162 -3.32 9.89 -11.44
C THR A 162 -4.48 10.88 -11.46
N GLU A 163 -4.60 11.68 -12.49
CA GLU A 163 -5.70 12.63 -12.62
C GLU A 163 -7.06 11.93 -12.81
N GLN A 164 -7.09 10.82 -13.56
CA GLN A 164 -8.32 10.03 -13.70
C GLN A 164 -8.73 9.40 -12.37
N MET A 165 -7.79 8.83 -11.61
CA MET A 165 -8.10 8.28 -10.29
C MET A 165 -8.63 9.36 -9.33
N LYS A 166 -8.08 10.56 -9.34
CA LYS A 166 -8.63 11.68 -8.55
C LYS A 166 -10.07 11.98 -8.89
N GLN A 167 -10.42 12.01 -10.17
CA GLN A 167 -11.79 12.24 -10.63
C GLN A 167 -12.73 11.12 -10.16
N LEU A 168 -12.35 9.86 -10.39
CA LEU A 168 -13.11 8.71 -9.92
C LEU A 168 -13.36 8.74 -8.42
N LEU A 169 -12.33 9.04 -7.63
CA LEU A 169 -12.44 9.14 -6.18
C LEU A 169 -13.45 10.21 -5.74
N LEU A 170 -13.57 11.32 -6.45
CA LEU A 170 -14.55 12.36 -6.15
C LEU A 170 -15.98 11.97 -6.55
N GLU A 171 -16.13 11.05 -7.50
CA GLU A 171 -17.43 10.58 -7.97
C GLU A 171 -18.03 9.46 -7.12
N VAL A 172 -17.20 8.71 -6.37
CA VAL A 172 -17.69 7.66 -5.46
C VAL A 172 -18.55 8.28 -4.37
N LYS A 173 -19.79 7.81 -4.22
CA LYS A 173 -20.78 8.37 -3.30
C LYS A 173 -20.91 7.59 -1.99
N ASN A 174 -20.56 6.32 -2.01
CA ASN A 174 -20.63 5.49 -0.82
C ASN A 174 -19.66 5.98 0.26
N SER A 175 -20.13 6.09 1.49
CA SER A 175 -19.33 6.50 2.64
C SER A 175 -18.88 5.33 3.51
N GLU A 176 -19.43 4.13 3.30
CA GLU A 176 -18.99 2.92 3.98
C GLU A 176 -17.74 2.38 3.28
N PRO A 177 -16.61 2.15 3.98
CA PRO A 177 -15.33 1.85 3.34
C PRO A 177 -15.30 0.64 2.41
N ARG A 178 -16.07 -0.42 2.73
CA ARG A 178 -16.13 -1.63 1.89
C ARG A 178 -16.91 -1.36 0.60
N GLU A 179 -18.01 -0.68 0.72
CA GLU A 179 -18.84 -0.29 -0.43
C GLU A 179 -18.12 0.75 -1.29
N PHE A 180 -17.37 1.67 -0.67
CA PHE A 180 -16.51 2.61 -1.37
C PHE A 180 -15.46 1.89 -2.22
N ALA A 181 -14.73 0.93 -1.65
CA ALA A 181 -13.73 0.15 -2.37
C ALA A 181 -14.36 -0.66 -3.52
N ARG A 182 -15.53 -1.27 -3.29
CA ARG A 182 -16.26 -2.00 -4.33
C ARG A 182 -16.71 -1.08 -5.46
N GLU A 183 -17.38 0.04 -5.15
CA GLU A 183 -17.84 1.00 -6.14
C GLU A 183 -16.69 1.56 -6.98
N LEU A 184 -15.53 1.80 -6.36
CA LEU A 184 -14.34 2.27 -7.08
C LEU A 184 -13.84 1.25 -8.10
N LEU A 185 -13.85 -0.04 -7.77
CA LEU A 185 -13.37 -1.11 -8.66
C LEU A 185 -14.37 -1.48 -9.78
N GLU A 186 -15.65 -1.13 -9.63
CA GLU A 186 -16.70 -1.36 -10.63
C GLU A 186 -16.76 -0.26 -11.72
N ARG A 187 -16.02 0.84 -11.54
CA ARG A 187 -15.98 2.00 -12.47
C ARG A 187 -14.83 1.90 -13.46
#